data_80e2c5bf2852b0115ca7e5ac64452ff9
#
_entry.id   80e2c5bf2852b0115ca7e5ac64452ff9
#
_cell.length_a   1.000
_cell.length_b   1.000
_cell.length_c   1.000
_cell.angle_alpha   90.00
_cell.angle_beta   90.00
_cell.angle_gamma   90.00
#
_symmetry.space_group_name_H-M   'P 1'
#
loop_
_entity.id
_entity.type
_entity.pdbx_description
1 polymer ?
#
loop_
_entity_poly.entity_id
_entity_poly.type
_entity_poly.pdbx_seq_one_letter_code
_entity_poly.pdbx_strand_id
1 'polypeptide(L)'
;MTRILSFALLLASPAMAQTQAQMNQTAGRQYQAADAAMTRQWQRTYAYMKGRDAQDRSRGGGFGYAAATLASQRAWLQFRDTQCVIEGGEFAGGSMQPMVDAQCKTRLTRERTSQLAKLLWTNR
;
A
#
# COMPACT_ATOMS: atom_id res chain seq x y z
N MET A 1 42.49 44.91 34.76
CA MET A 1 42.23 44.48 33.38
C MET A 1 41.39 43.21 33.43
N THR A 2 40.06 43.34 33.34
CA THR A 2 39.13 42.23 33.50
C THR A 2 38.69 41.78 32.09
N ARG A 3 39.13 40.60 31.68
CA ARG A 3 38.73 39.97 30.40
C ARG A 3 37.38 39.27 30.62
N ILE A 4 36.33 39.78 30.02
CA ILE A 4 35.04 39.16 29.97
C ILE A 4 35.05 38.16 28.81
N LEU A 5 35.09 36.85 29.11
CA LEU A 5 34.88 35.81 28.14
C LEU A 5 33.36 35.72 27.86
N SER A 6 32.96 36.22 26.70
CA SER A 6 31.60 36.01 26.21
C SER A 6 31.46 34.57 25.72
N PHE A 7 30.79 33.73 26.49
CA PHE A 7 30.38 32.38 26.06
C PHE A 7 29.19 32.53 25.13
N ALA A 8 29.40 32.40 23.82
CA ALA A 8 28.34 32.30 22.86
C ALA A 8 27.70 30.90 23.01
N LEU A 9 26.51 30.84 23.63
CA LEU A 9 25.66 29.65 23.56
C LEU A 9 25.20 29.49 22.11
N LEU A 10 25.80 28.55 21.40
CA LEU A 10 25.25 28.02 20.16
C LEU A 10 23.97 27.24 20.53
N LEU A 11 22.83 27.86 20.42
CA LEU A 11 21.53 27.17 20.42
C LEU A 11 21.47 26.36 19.13
N ALA A 12 21.97 25.12 19.20
CA ALA A 12 21.66 24.11 18.20
C ALA A 12 20.14 23.93 18.23
N SER A 13 19.41 24.47 17.23
CA SER A 13 18.04 24.11 16.99
C SER A 13 18.00 22.59 16.89
N PRO A 14 17.15 21.87 17.68
CA PRO A 14 16.98 20.46 17.48
C PRO A 14 16.44 20.32 16.06
N ALA A 15 17.26 19.84 15.12
CA ALA A 15 16.77 19.30 13.88
C ALA A 15 15.66 18.34 14.32
N MET A 16 14.40 18.60 13.90
CA MET A 16 13.24 17.84 14.33
C MET A 16 13.43 16.40 13.86
N ALA A 17 14.16 15.59 14.66
CA ALA A 17 14.30 14.17 14.42
C ALA A 17 12.88 13.59 14.51
N GLN A 18 12.37 13.09 13.36
CA GLN A 18 11.08 12.43 13.30
C GLN A 18 11.09 11.24 14.25
N THR A 19 10.17 11.22 15.22
CA THR A 19 10.08 10.11 16.17
C THR A 19 9.62 8.83 15.46
N GLN A 20 9.91 7.66 16.05
CA GLN A 20 9.41 6.40 15.50
C GLN A 20 7.87 6.38 15.45
N ALA A 21 7.19 6.94 16.45
CA ALA A 21 5.75 7.06 16.45
C ALA A 21 5.22 7.88 15.26
N GLN A 22 5.88 9.00 14.93
CA GLN A 22 5.53 9.82 13.76
C GLN A 22 5.78 9.07 12.45
N MET A 23 6.88 8.33 12.34
CA MET A 23 7.18 7.49 11.17
C MET A 23 6.14 6.39 11.00
N ASN A 24 5.71 5.75 12.07
CA ASN A 24 4.63 4.74 12.06
C ASN A 24 3.31 5.34 11.57
N GLN A 25 2.95 6.53 12.06
CA GLN A 25 1.74 7.24 11.61
C GLN A 25 1.81 7.61 10.13
N THR A 26 2.95 8.11 9.67
CA THR A 26 3.15 8.46 8.27
C THR A 26 3.02 7.23 7.37
N ALA A 27 3.67 6.13 7.73
CA ALA A 27 3.57 4.87 7.00
C ALA A 27 2.12 4.35 6.96
N GLY A 28 1.40 4.43 8.06
CA GLY A 28 -0.01 4.05 8.15
C GLY A 28 -0.90 4.89 7.23
N ARG A 29 -0.70 6.21 7.18
CA ARG A 29 -1.44 7.10 6.26
C ARG A 29 -1.13 6.81 4.80
N GLN A 30 0.12 6.52 4.46
CA GLN A 30 0.50 6.14 3.10
C GLN A 30 -0.16 4.83 2.67
N TYR A 31 -0.24 3.86 3.59
CA TYR A 31 -0.95 2.62 3.33
C TYR A 31 -2.45 2.86 3.10
N GLN A 32 -3.10 3.65 3.94
CA GLN A 32 -4.51 4.00 3.77
C GLN A 32 -4.79 4.68 2.42
N ALA A 33 -3.92 5.58 1.99
CA ALA A 33 -4.03 6.24 0.69
C ALA A 33 -3.86 5.25 -0.48
N ALA A 34 -2.89 4.35 -0.39
CA ALA A 34 -2.66 3.30 -1.38
C ALA A 34 -3.85 2.33 -1.46
N ASP A 35 -4.40 1.93 -0.33
CA ASP A 35 -5.56 1.04 -0.24
C ASP A 35 -6.82 1.68 -0.84
N ALA A 36 -7.06 2.96 -0.57
CA ALA A 36 -8.15 3.71 -1.19
C ALA A 36 -8.01 3.82 -2.71
N ALA A 37 -6.79 4.06 -3.20
CA ALA A 37 -6.52 4.09 -4.65
C ALA A 37 -6.75 2.72 -5.30
N MET A 38 -6.32 1.64 -4.65
CA MET A 38 -6.58 0.27 -5.11
C MET A 38 -8.07 -0.04 -5.13
N THR A 39 -8.81 0.37 -4.11
CA THR A 39 -10.26 0.15 -4.05
C THR A 39 -10.97 0.82 -5.22
N ARG A 40 -10.60 2.06 -5.58
CA ARG A 40 -11.14 2.74 -6.75
C ARG A 40 -10.81 2.01 -8.06
N GLN A 41 -9.57 1.53 -8.19
CA GLN A 41 -9.17 0.76 -9.36
C GLN A 41 -9.88 -0.59 -9.43
N TRP A 42 -10.03 -1.27 -8.29
CA TRP A 42 -10.79 -2.50 -8.18
C TRP A 42 -12.21 -2.34 -8.70
N GLN A 43 -12.92 -1.30 -8.26
CA GLN A 43 -14.30 -1.02 -8.68
C GLN A 43 -14.39 -0.87 -10.21
N ARG A 44 -13.46 -0.15 -10.82
CA ARG A 44 -13.42 0.02 -12.29
C ARG A 44 -13.12 -1.28 -13.02
N THR A 45 -12.13 -2.01 -12.56
CA THR A 45 -11.71 -3.27 -13.18
C THR A 45 -12.80 -4.33 -13.05
N TYR A 46 -13.40 -4.46 -11.87
CA TYR A 46 -14.47 -5.44 -11.65
C TYR A 46 -15.73 -5.12 -12.48
N ALA A 47 -16.12 -3.86 -12.58
CA ALA A 47 -17.21 -3.43 -13.45
C ALA A 47 -16.93 -3.75 -14.93
N TYR A 48 -15.70 -3.50 -15.39
CA TYR A 48 -15.26 -3.88 -16.73
C TYR A 48 -15.37 -5.39 -16.98
N MET A 49 -14.93 -6.21 -16.04
CA MET A 49 -15.01 -7.67 -16.16
C MET A 49 -16.45 -8.20 -16.16
N LYS A 50 -17.33 -7.59 -15.36
CA LYS A 50 -18.79 -7.88 -15.44
C LYS A 50 -19.36 -7.53 -16.80
N GLY A 51 -18.95 -6.41 -17.39
CA GLY A 51 -19.35 -6.01 -18.74
C GLY A 51 -18.86 -7.00 -19.81
N ARG A 52 -17.66 -7.52 -19.65
CA ARG A 52 -17.14 -8.57 -20.55
C ARG A 52 -17.97 -9.86 -20.45
N ASP A 53 -18.34 -10.27 -19.25
CA ASP A 53 -19.19 -11.47 -19.06
C ASP A 53 -20.55 -11.28 -19.71
N ALA A 54 -21.13 -10.09 -19.63
CA ALA A 54 -22.41 -9.79 -20.25
C ALA A 54 -22.39 -9.91 -21.79
N GLN A 55 -21.22 -9.72 -22.41
CA GLN A 55 -21.01 -9.77 -23.86
C GLN A 55 -20.46 -11.11 -24.35
N ASP A 56 -19.91 -11.92 -23.45
CA ASP A 56 -19.27 -13.19 -23.79
C ASP A 56 -20.30 -14.28 -24.01
N ARG A 57 -20.31 -14.84 -25.21
CA ARG A 57 -21.18 -15.97 -25.63
C ARG A 57 -20.40 -17.26 -25.83
N SER A 58 -19.14 -17.28 -25.51
CA SER A 58 -18.28 -18.47 -25.65
C SER A 58 -18.57 -19.49 -24.55
N ARG A 59 -18.23 -20.75 -24.81
CA ARG A 59 -18.17 -21.83 -23.81
C ARG A 59 -19.45 -21.99 -22.96
N GLY A 60 -20.64 -22.01 -23.58
CA GLY A 60 -21.88 -22.35 -22.87
C GLY A 60 -22.31 -21.33 -21.80
N GLY A 61 -21.95 -20.07 -21.93
CA GLY A 61 -22.33 -19.02 -20.99
C GLY A 61 -21.20 -18.06 -20.65
N GLY A 62 -20.05 -18.21 -21.29
CA GLY A 62 -18.90 -17.34 -21.15
C GLY A 62 -17.82 -17.87 -20.22
N PHE A 63 -16.72 -17.15 -20.15
CA PHE A 63 -15.53 -17.53 -19.38
C PHE A 63 -15.70 -17.31 -17.86
N GLY A 64 -16.46 -16.30 -17.45
CA GLY A 64 -16.60 -15.93 -16.03
C GLY A 64 -15.48 -14.99 -15.54
N TYR A 65 -15.23 -13.93 -16.29
CA TYR A 65 -14.16 -12.97 -15.97
C TYR A 65 -14.31 -12.31 -14.61
N ALA A 66 -15.54 -11.90 -14.25
CA ALA A 66 -15.79 -11.26 -12.96
C ALA A 66 -15.50 -12.21 -11.79
N ALA A 67 -15.94 -13.46 -11.86
CA ALA A 67 -15.71 -14.46 -10.82
C ALA A 67 -14.21 -14.76 -10.66
N ALA A 68 -13.49 -14.92 -11.78
CA ALA A 68 -12.05 -15.14 -11.76
C ALA A 68 -11.29 -13.94 -11.17
N THR A 69 -11.68 -12.72 -11.53
CA THR A 69 -11.08 -11.50 -11.01
C THR A 69 -11.31 -11.36 -9.51
N LEU A 70 -12.53 -11.65 -9.03
CA LEU A 70 -12.85 -11.63 -7.60
C LEU A 70 -12.03 -12.66 -6.82
N ALA A 71 -11.91 -13.89 -7.33
CA ALA A 71 -11.10 -14.93 -6.70
C ALA A 71 -9.64 -14.51 -6.60
N SER A 72 -9.09 -13.92 -7.67
CA SER A 72 -7.73 -13.38 -7.69
C SER A 72 -7.53 -12.27 -6.65
N GLN A 73 -8.49 -11.34 -6.55
CA GLN A 73 -8.39 -10.24 -5.58
C GLN A 73 -8.43 -10.74 -4.13
N ARG A 74 -9.30 -11.71 -3.83
CA ARG A 74 -9.37 -12.31 -2.49
C ARG A 74 -8.07 -13.04 -2.11
N ALA A 75 -7.52 -13.83 -3.02
CA ALA A 75 -6.25 -14.52 -2.80
C ALA A 75 -5.10 -13.53 -2.62
N TRP A 76 -5.10 -12.44 -3.41
CA TRP A 76 -4.07 -11.40 -3.29
C TRP A 76 -4.15 -10.65 -1.95
N LEU A 77 -5.33 -10.31 -1.46
CA LEU A 77 -5.50 -9.67 -0.15
C LEU A 77 -4.90 -10.53 0.97
N GLN A 78 -5.16 -11.84 0.94
CA GLN A 78 -4.59 -12.79 1.89
C GLN A 78 -3.07 -12.87 1.77
N PHE A 79 -2.54 -12.92 0.55
CA PHE A 79 -1.10 -12.91 0.31
C PHE A 79 -0.45 -11.63 0.85
N ARG A 80 -1.00 -10.45 0.54
CA ARG A 80 -0.49 -9.17 1.04
C ARG A 80 -0.36 -9.18 2.56
N ASP A 81 -1.44 -9.53 3.24
CA ASP A 81 -1.49 -9.43 4.69
C ASP A 81 -0.53 -10.44 5.35
N THR A 82 -0.46 -11.66 4.86
CA THR A 82 0.46 -12.68 5.40
C THR A 82 1.91 -12.43 5.04
N GLN A 83 2.20 -11.96 3.82
CA GLN A 83 3.56 -11.58 3.42
C GLN A 83 4.10 -10.45 4.29
N CYS A 84 3.28 -9.45 4.60
CA CYS A 84 3.72 -8.31 5.39
C CYS A 84 3.90 -8.65 6.87
N VAL A 85 3.23 -9.69 7.39
CA VAL A 85 3.56 -10.26 8.71
C VAL A 85 5.02 -10.77 8.73
N ILE A 86 5.46 -11.42 7.67
CA ILE A 86 6.85 -11.92 7.58
C ILE A 86 7.84 -10.76 7.56
N GLU A 87 7.61 -9.77 6.70
CA GLU A 87 8.52 -8.62 6.58
C GLU A 87 8.56 -7.77 7.85
N GLY A 88 7.40 -7.53 8.49
CA GLY A 88 7.34 -6.86 9.79
C GLY A 88 7.97 -7.67 10.91
N GLY A 89 7.96 -8.99 10.78
CA GLY A 89 8.50 -9.94 11.76
C GLY A 89 10.01 -9.82 11.97
N GLU A 90 10.76 -9.29 11.01
CA GLU A 90 12.18 -8.94 11.17
C GLU A 90 12.39 -7.97 12.36
N PHE A 91 11.40 -7.14 12.65
CA PHE A 91 11.42 -6.15 13.74
C PHE A 91 10.43 -6.52 14.86
N ALA A 92 10.11 -7.80 15.00
CA ALA A 92 9.10 -8.29 15.96
C ALA A 92 9.38 -7.81 17.39
N GLY A 93 8.36 -7.20 18.01
CA GLY A 93 8.43 -6.64 19.37
C GLY A 93 9.12 -5.27 19.44
N GLY A 94 9.68 -4.75 18.35
CA GLY A 94 10.29 -3.43 18.28
C GLY A 94 9.34 -2.34 17.81
N SER A 95 9.71 -1.09 18.04
CA SER A 95 8.90 0.09 17.68
C SER A 95 8.82 0.32 16.16
N MET A 96 9.69 -0.29 15.38
CA MET A 96 9.69 -0.20 13.91
C MET A 96 8.71 -1.18 13.24
N GLN A 97 8.25 -2.20 13.94
CA GLN A 97 7.42 -3.25 13.33
C GLN A 97 6.16 -2.69 12.61
N PRO A 98 5.39 -1.76 13.21
CA PRO A 98 4.21 -1.20 12.52
C PRO A 98 4.56 -0.43 11.25
N MET A 99 5.69 0.29 11.23
CA MET A 99 6.15 1.02 10.06
C MET A 99 6.52 0.06 8.92
N VAL A 100 7.28 -0.98 9.21
CA VAL A 100 7.72 -1.96 8.20
C VAL A 100 6.53 -2.73 7.63
N ASP A 101 5.58 -3.15 8.46
CA ASP A 101 4.34 -3.78 8.01
C ASP A 101 3.54 -2.85 7.06
N ALA A 102 3.35 -1.60 7.45
CA ALA A 102 2.61 -0.63 6.64
C ALA A 102 3.32 -0.30 5.32
N GLN A 103 4.64 -0.18 5.32
CA GLN A 103 5.43 0.05 4.10
C GLN A 103 5.35 -1.13 3.14
N CYS A 104 5.41 -2.35 3.66
CA CYS A 104 5.20 -3.58 2.88
C CYS A 104 3.82 -3.57 2.22
N LYS A 105 2.77 -3.34 2.99
CA LYS A 105 1.39 -3.27 2.47
C LYS A 105 1.22 -2.17 1.43
N THR A 106 1.83 -1.01 1.63
CA THR A 106 1.81 0.10 0.67
C THR A 106 2.41 -0.32 -0.67
N ARG A 107 3.59 -0.91 -0.65
CA ARG A 107 4.28 -1.37 -1.85
C ARG A 107 3.46 -2.40 -2.62
N LEU A 108 3.01 -3.45 -1.94
CA LEU A 108 2.21 -4.51 -2.58
C LEU A 108 0.87 -3.97 -3.11
N THR A 109 0.24 -3.06 -2.38
CA THR A 109 -1.05 -2.46 -2.79
C THR A 109 -0.88 -1.60 -4.05
N ARG A 110 0.20 -0.82 -4.15
CA ARG A 110 0.51 -0.06 -5.36
C ARG A 110 0.78 -0.95 -6.57
N GLU A 111 1.52 -2.04 -6.37
CA GLU A 111 1.74 -3.04 -7.42
C GLU A 111 0.43 -3.67 -7.88
N ARG A 112 -0.45 -4.01 -6.95
CA ARG A 112 -1.77 -4.57 -7.27
C ARG A 112 -2.64 -3.58 -8.04
N THR A 113 -2.66 -2.32 -7.66
CA THR A 113 -3.38 -1.27 -8.38
C THR A 113 -2.96 -1.23 -9.86
N SER A 114 -1.67 -1.31 -10.12
CA SER A 114 -1.13 -1.38 -11.48
C SER A 114 -1.57 -2.66 -12.22
N GLN A 115 -1.54 -3.82 -11.56
CA GLN A 115 -1.99 -5.08 -12.13
C GLN A 115 -3.47 -5.04 -12.50
N LEU A 116 -4.31 -4.50 -11.61
CA LEU A 116 -5.74 -4.35 -11.86
C LEU A 116 -6.02 -3.41 -13.04
N ALA A 117 -5.29 -2.31 -13.16
CA ALA A 117 -5.41 -1.38 -14.28
C ALA A 117 -5.07 -2.04 -15.62
N LYS A 118 -4.07 -2.92 -15.65
CA LYS A 118 -3.66 -3.67 -16.86
C LYS A 118 -4.71 -4.67 -17.34
N LEU A 119 -5.67 -5.04 -16.52
CA LEU A 119 -6.80 -5.89 -16.90
C LEU A 119 -7.88 -5.13 -17.69
N LEU A 120 -7.81 -3.83 -17.77
CA LEU A 120 -8.66 -3.02 -18.64
C LEU A 120 -8.10 -3.10 -20.07
N TRP A 121 -8.50 -4.10 -20.82
CA TRP A 121 -7.97 -4.38 -22.16
C TRP A 121 -8.62 -3.50 -23.26
N THR A 122 -8.94 -2.27 -22.94
CA THR A 122 -9.64 -1.34 -23.84
C THR A 122 -8.76 -0.81 -24.97
N ASN A 123 -7.43 -0.90 -24.83
CA ASN A 123 -6.46 -0.32 -25.75
C ASN A 123 -5.57 -1.36 -26.47
N ARG A 124 -6.06 -2.57 -26.64
CA ARG A 124 -5.36 -3.64 -27.40
C ARG A 124 -5.95 -3.82 -28.79
#